data_d5bcea2dafccf614edb8a3ebf2e27d4b
#
_entry.id   d5bcea2dafccf614edb8a3ebf2e27d4b
#
_cell.length_a   1.000
_cell.length_b   1.000
_cell.length_c   1.000
_cell.angle_alpha   90.00
_cell.angle_beta   90.00
_cell.angle_gamma   90.00
#
_symmetry.space_group_name_H-M   'P 1'
#
loop_
_entity.id
_entity.type
_entity.pdbx_description
1 polymer ?
#
loop_
_entity_poly.entity_id
_entity_poly.type
_entity_poly.pdbx_seq_one_letter_code
_entity_poly.pdbx_strand_id
1 'polypeptide(L)'
;MMIFDKTAFWSSAVNIDEQFLNNIKRCLILAPHPDDESLACGGLIQSLLQKGCDVRVILTTDGSRSHHSVTYPADRLAKLRYTEMISALSFLGLSQDKLSGYQSQDSAMPAKGEDGFEALSEKLHADLSSFLPQLILVPYELDPHRDHRATFQLLLAALKNVPDYKPTIWEYPIWLYENATESDIPQLEEGELKSLEVNDHLQQKKKAIHAHQSQTTQLIDDDPEGFILTEEMIGNFLTGKEYFMQRTKTNPAGTLSKDYFEQLYSTHSDPWSFETSEYEKNKYAATLAAIPDEQYERALEIGCSIGVLTQMLSTKCKHLISMDISEIALEKARLRMKDRAEIKFLHGGIPMDYPKGSFDLIVMSEVGYYLSKEDLLQTRKLITNSLQPDGILVLVHWTHFVADYPLSGDEVHHCFANAGLLHLKGDRTADYRLDVYRKQS
;
A
#
# COMPACT_ATOMS: atom_id res chain seq x y z
N MET A 1 21.61 -0.07 11.25
CA MET A 1 20.77 0.85 10.49
C MET A 1 21.50 1.11 9.17
N MET A 2 21.12 0.40 8.10
CA MET A 2 21.61 0.76 6.76
C MET A 2 20.91 2.05 6.39
N ILE A 3 21.68 3.10 6.17
CA ILE A 3 21.15 4.35 5.63
C ILE A 3 20.76 4.05 4.18
N PHE A 4 19.49 4.27 3.83
CA PHE A 4 19.03 4.15 2.45
C PHE A 4 19.85 5.10 1.57
N ASP A 5 20.66 4.53 0.69
CA ASP A 5 21.42 5.32 -0.27
C ASP A 5 20.51 5.66 -1.46
N LYS A 6 19.83 6.81 -1.34
CA LYS A 6 18.96 7.33 -2.40
C LYS A 6 19.70 7.43 -3.75
N THR A 7 20.95 7.79 -3.75
CA THR A 7 21.76 7.94 -4.97
C THR A 7 22.00 6.60 -5.65
N ALA A 8 22.37 5.58 -4.88
CA ALA A 8 22.54 4.22 -5.39
C ALA A 8 21.22 3.65 -5.93
N PHE A 9 20.12 3.87 -5.22
CA PHE A 9 18.79 3.42 -5.65
C PHE A 9 18.41 4.00 -7.03
N TRP A 10 18.42 5.33 -7.19
CA TRP A 10 18.05 5.96 -8.45
C TRP A 10 19.03 5.66 -9.58
N SER A 11 20.30 5.42 -9.29
CA SER A 11 21.32 5.07 -10.29
C SER A 11 21.16 3.63 -10.84
N SER A 12 20.41 2.76 -10.15
CA SER A 12 20.12 1.40 -10.63
C SER A 12 19.03 1.36 -11.72
N ALA A 13 18.39 2.50 -12.01
CA ALA A 13 17.29 2.57 -12.97
C ALA A 13 17.74 2.25 -14.40
N VAL A 14 16.93 1.42 -15.07
CA VAL A 14 17.10 1.07 -16.47
C VAL A 14 16.42 2.10 -17.36
N ASN A 15 17.11 2.59 -18.39
CA ASN A 15 16.53 3.54 -19.33
C ASN A 15 15.34 2.93 -20.07
N ILE A 16 14.26 3.71 -20.19
CA ILE A 16 13.08 3.34 -20.95
C ILE A 16 13.44 3.29 -22.44
N ASP A 17 13.07 2.18 -23.10
CA ASP A 17 13.26 2.02 -24.52
C ASP A 17 12.36 3.01 -25.30
N GLU A 18 12.96 3.76 -26.21
CA GLU A 18 12.24 4.68 -27.09
C GLU A 18 11.19 3.98 -27.96
N GLN A 19 11.47 2.75 -28.38
CA GLN A 19 10.52 1.94 -29.16
C GLN A 19 9.27 1.62 -28.33
N PHE A 20 9.41 1.39 -27.01
CA PHE A 20 8.27 1.23 -26.12
C PHE A 20 7.35 2.46 -26.17
N LEU A 21 7.94 3.66 -25.99
CA LEU A 21 7.17 4.91 -26.01
C LEU A 21 6.49 5.16 -27.38
N ASN A 22 7.13 4.81 -28.49
CA ASN A 22 6.55 4.93 -29.83
C ASN A 22 5.30 4.07 -30.04
N ASN A 23 5.18 2.98 -29.30
CA ASN A 23 4.05 2.06 -29.36
C ASN A 23 2.86 2.48 -28.47
N ILE A 24 3.05 3.40 -27.55
CA ILE A 24 1.97 3.89 -26.67
C ILE A 24 1.13 4.91 -27.45
N LYS A 25 -0.16 4.60 -27.65
CA LYS A 25 -1.12 5.47 -28.33
C LYS A 25 -2.11 6.14 -27.39
N ARG A 26 -2.31 5.57 -26.19
CA ARG A 26 -3.18 6.11 -25.16
C ARG A 26 -2.50 5.95 -23.81
N CYS A 27 -2.39 7.06 -23.08
CA CYS A 27 -1.82 7.12 -21.74
C CYS A 27 -2.79 7.81 -20.81
N LEU A 28 -2.99 7.23 -19.62
CA LEU A 28 -3.77 7.82 -18.53
C LEU A 28 -2.85 8.12 -17.35
N ILE A 29 -2.99 9.33 -16.78
CA ILE A 29 -2.28 9.74 -15.56
C ILE A 29 -3.32 9.97 -14.47
N LEU A 30 -3.18 9.29 -13.35
CA LEU A 30 -3.96 9.52 -12.15
C LEU A 30 -3.15 10.44 -11.22
N ALA A 31 -3.57 11.68 -11.08
CA ALA A 31 -2.93 12.67 -10.22
C ALA A 31 -3.78 12.87 -8.95
N PRO A 32 -3.28 12.55 -7.75
CA PRO A 32 -3.98 12.87 -6.51
C PRO A 32 -4.22 14.36 -6.32
N HIS A 33 -3.21 15.18 -6.50
CA HIS A 33 -3.29 16.61 -6.28
C HIS A 33 -2.93 17.38 -7.55
N PRO A 34 -3.41 18.64 -7.68
CA PRO A 34 -2.96 19.54 -8.76
C PRO A 34 -1.48 19.90 -8.54
N ASP A 35 -0.56 19.30 -9.27
CA ASP A 35 0.89 19.45 -9.35
C ASP A 35 1.63 18.11 -9.54
N ASP A 36 1.10 16.99 -9.07
CA ASP A 36 1.73 15.66 -9.13
C ASP A 36 2.11 15.26 -10.57
N GLU A 37 1.23 15.52 -11.54
CA GLU A 37 1.49 15.21 -12.95
C GLU A 37 2.63 16.03 -13.55
N SER A 38 2.75 17.29 -13.11
CA SER A 38 3.79 18.21 -13.54
C SER A 38 5.14 17.84 -12.92
N LEU A 39 5.14 17.48 -11.62
CA LEU A 39 6.32 17.07 -10.88
C LEU A 39 6.88 15.75 -11.42
N ALA A 40 6.10 14.69 -11.41
CA ALA A 40 6.60 13.36 -11.72
C ALA A 40 6.63 13.01 -13.21
N CYS A 41 5.70 13.54 -14.00
CA CYS A 41 5.44 13.06 -15.37
C CYS A 41 5.57 14.13 -16.45
N GLY A 42 5.95 15.37 -16.11
CA GLY A 42 5.92 16.50 -17.05
C GLY A 42 6.78 16.30 -18.30
N GLY A 43 7.92 15.65 -18.19
CA GLY A 43 8.77 15.30 -19.33
C GLY A 43 8.19 14.14 -20.15
N LEU A 44 7.69 13.10 -19.50
CA LEU A 44 7.04 11.96 -20.16
C LEU A 44 5.79 12.40 -20.94
N ILE A 45 4.97 13.30 -20.37
CA ILE A 45 3.80 13.87 -21.06
C ILE A 45 4.22 14.47 -22.39
N GLN A 46 5.23 15.33 -22.40
CA GLN A 46 5.73 15.99 -23.61
C GLN A 46 6.28 14.97 -24.62
N SER A 47 7.07 13.98 -24.14
CA SER A 47 7.64 12.92 -24.97
C SER A 47 6.53 12.09 -25.66
N LEU A 48 5.47 11.73 -24.92
CA LEU A 48 4.35 10.96 -25.46
C LEU A 48 3.53 11.78 -26.47
N LEU A 49 3.28 13.07 -26.19
CA LEU A 49 2.57 13.96 -27.12
C LEU A 49 3.32 14.13 -28.44
N GLN A 50 4.64 14.29 -28.42
CA GLN A 50 5.47 14.36 -29.62
C GLN A 50 5.38 13.09 -30.48
N LYS A 51 5.07 11.93 -29.85
CA LYS A 51 4.88 10.64 -30.52
C LYS A 51 3.42 10.39 -30.94
N GLY A 52 2.55 11.40 -30.79
CA GLY A 52 1.12 11.33 -31.16
C GLY A 52 0.26 10.48 -30.24
N CYS A 53 0.68 10.30 -29.00
CA CYS A 53 -0.10 9.64 -27.95
C CYS A 53 -1.26 10.54 -27.49
N ASP A 54 -2.47 9.98 -27.32
CA ASP A 54 -3.57 10.63 -26.60
C ASP A 54 -3.30 10.48 -25.09
N VAL A 55 -2.88 11.56 -24.44
CA VAL A 55 -2.61 11.60 -23.00
C VAL A 55 -3.80 12.25 -22.30
N ARG A 56 -4.30 11.62 -21.23
CA ARG A 56 -5.36 12.15 -20.37
C ARG A 56 -4.93 12.14 -18.92
N VAL A 57 -5.46 13.08 -18.17
CA VAL A 57 -5.20 13.22 -16.72
C VAL A 57 -6.53 13.17 -15.98
N ILE A 58 -6.57 12.37 -14.92
CA ILE A 58 -7.66 12.35 -13.95
C ILE A 58 -7.10 12.86 -12.63
N LEU A 59 -7.62 14.00 -12.17
CA LEU A 59 -7.37 14.54 -10.84
C LEU A 59 -8.31 13.84 -9.85
N THR A 60 -7.76 13.12 -8.85
CA THR A 60 -8.60 12.32 -7.96
C THR A 60 -9.09 13.10 -6.74
N THR A 61 -8.35 14.10 -6.25
CA THR A 61 -8.82 15.03 -5.20
C THR A 61 -8.92 16.47 -5.70
N ASP A 62 -9.51 17.34 -4.89
CA ASP A 62 -9.73 18.75 -5.24
C ASP A 62 -8.58 19.68 -4.84
N GLY A 63 -7.58 19.19 -4.09
CA GLY A 63 -6.45 19.99 -3.60
C GLY A 63 -6.82 21.09 -2.59
N SER A 64 -7.96 20.97 -1.92
CA SER A 64 -8.57 22.02 -1.09
C SER A 64 -7.96 22.22 0.29
N ARG A 65 -7.00 21.34 0.70
CA ARG A 65 -6.47 21.34 2.08
C ARG A 65 -4.97 21.58 2.20
N SER A 66 -4.34 22.06 1.14
CA SER A 66 -2.91 22.43 1.23
C SER A 66 -2.67 23.63 2.18
N HIS A 67 -3.70 24.45 2.40
CA HIS A 67 -3.64 25.62 3.30
C HIS A 67 -4.93 25.75 4.11
N HIS A 68 -4.80 26.32 5.31
CA HIS A 68 -5.91 26.71 6.20
C HIS A 68 -6.14 28.21 6.16
N SER A 69 -6.29 28.78 4.97
CA SER A 69 -6.42 30.22 4.72
C SER A 69 -7.85 30.72 4.90
N VAL A 70 -8.00 31.89 5.51
CA VAL A 70 -9.29 32.62 5.57
C VAL A 70 -9.57 33.29 4.23
N THR A 71 -8.53 33.78 3.57
CA THR A 71 -8.62 34.45 2.27
C THR A 71 -8.93 33.47 1.15
N TYR A 72 -8.43 32.24 1.26
CA TYR A 72 -8.67 31.14 0.32
C TYR A 72 -9.33 29.95 1.03
N PRO A 73 -10.60 30.05 1.42
CA PRO A 73 -11.30 28.89 1.98
C PRO A 73 -11.33 27.73 0.99
N ALA A 74 -11.56 26.49 1.47
CA ALA A 74 -11.40 25.24 0.72
C ALA A 74 -11.96 25.29 -0.72
N ASP A 75 -13.20 25.75 -0.91
CA ASP A 75 -13.81 25.84 -2.24
C ASP A 75 -13.10 26.83 -3.19
N ARG A 76 -12.57 27.93 -2.65
CA ARG A 76 -11.81 28.91 -3.44
C ARG A 76 -10.42 28.35 -3.77
N LEU A 77 -9.80 27.70 -2.82
CA LEU A 77 -8.48 27.06 -3.00
C LEU A 77 -8.55 25.94 -4.04
N ALA A 78 -9.55 25.06 -3.97
CA ALA A 78 -9.79 24.03 -4.97
C ALA A 78 -9.91 24.59 -6.39
N LYS A 79 -10.70 25.66 -6.56
CA LYS A 79 -10.87 26.33 -7.87
C LYS A 79 -9.57 26.98 -8.36
N LEU A 80 -8.81 27.60 -7.46
CA LEU A 80 -7.52 28.19 -7.78
C LEU A 80 -6.57 27.10 -8.29
N ARG A 81 -6.34 26.05 -7.50
CA ARG A 81 -5.43 24.96 -7.84
C ARG A 81 -5.83 24.24 -9.12
N TYR A 82 -7.13 24.02 -9.34
CA TYR A 82 -7.63 23.46 -10.61
C TYR A 82 -7.29 24.35 -11.81
N THR A 83 -7.41 25.70 -11.67
CA THR A 83 -7.05 26.66 -12.72
C THR A 83 -5.53 26.67 -12.97
N GLU A 84 -4.74 26.57 -11.93
CA GLU A 84 -3.28 26.47 -12.01
C GLU A 84 -2.87 25.18 -12.74
N MET A 85 -3.52 24.05 -12.43
CA MET A 85 -3.31 22.79 -13.14
C MET A 85 -3.63 22.89 -14.64
N ILE A 86 -4.72 23.51 -15.03
CA ILE A 86 -5.02 23.77 -16.44
C ILE A 86 -3.88 24.57 -17.10
N SER A 87 -3.40 25.60 -16.43
CA SER A 87 -2.26 26.40 -16.92
C SER A 87 -0.99 25.55 -17.04
N ALA A 88 -0.68 24.74 -16.00
CA ALA A 88 0.46 23.83 -15.99
C ALA A 88 0.40 22.84 -17.17
N LEU A 89 -0.74 22.17 -17.34
CA LEU A 89 -0.94 21.22 -18.44
C LEU A 89 -0.78 21.89 -19.81
N SER A 90 -1.17 23.16 -19.97
CA SER A 90 -0.96 23.88 -21.22
C SER A 90 0.52 24.09 -21.56
N PHE A 91 1.38 24.32 -20.56
CA PHE A 91 2.84 24.35 -20.77
C PHE A 91 3.42 22.99 -21.19
N LEU A 92 2.78 21.89 -20.77
CA LEU A 92 3.17 20.53 -21.16
C LEU A 92 2.59 20.12 -22.53
N GLY A 93 1.72 20.96 -23.13
CA GLY A 93 1.10 20.68 -24.44
C GLY A 93 -0.25 19.99 -24.36
N LEU A 94 -0.85 19.88 -23.17
CA LEU A 94 -2.19 19.32 -23.00
C LEU A 94 -3.26 20.41 -22.93
N SER A 95 -4.38 20.20 -23.62
CA SER A 95 -5.57 21.04 -23.56
C SER A 95 -6.50 20.65 -22.40
N GLN A 96 -7.31 21.57 -21.96
CA GLN A 96 -8.21 21.38 -20.80
C GLN A 96 -9.18 20.20 -20.97
N ASP A 97 -9.60 19.85 -22.18
CA ASP A 97 -10.48 18.70 -22.46
C ASP A 97 -9.83 17.34 -22.15
N LYS A 98 -8.50 17.29 -21.93
CA LYS A 98 -7.77 16.11 -21.50
C LYS A 98 -7.71 15.95 -19.99
N LEU A 99 -8.21 16.91 -19.22
CA LEU A 99 -8.29 16.89 -17.77
C LEU A 99 -9.72 16.58 -17.32
N SER A 100 -9.89 15.61 -16.45
CA SER A 100 -11.12 15.35 -15.73
C SER A 100 -10.84 15.25 -14.22
N GLY A 101 -11.88 15.36 -13.37
CA GLY A 101 -11.71 15.33 -11.92
C GLY A 101 -12.77 14.50 -11.21
N TYR A 102 -12.39 13.84 -10.11
CA TYR A 102 -13.29 13.07 -9.25
C TYR A 102 -13.81 13.88 -8.06
N GLN A 103 -13.14 14.99 -7.75
CA GLN A 103 -13.54 15.93 -6.70
C GLN A 103 -13.64 15.31 -5.30
N SER A 104 -12.88 14.24 -5.02
CA SER A 104 -12.70 13.80 -3.65
C SER A 104 -12.00 14.89 -2.85
N GLN A 105 -12.30 15.00 -1.57
CA GLN A 105 -11.67 16.02 -0.73
C GLN A 105 -10.19 15.68 -0.53
N ASP A 106 -9.32 16.66 -0.69
CA ASP A 106 -7.90 16.59 -0.39
C ASP A 106 -7.65 16.08 1.05
N SER A 107 -6.65 15.25 1.24
CA SER A 107 -6.28 14.59 2.50
C SER A 107 -7.39 13.68 3.09
N ALA A 108 -8.43 13.40 2.32
CA ALA A 108 -9.57 12.57 2.72
C ALA A 108 -10.10 11.71 1.56
N MET A 109 -9.28 11.43 0.55
CA MET A 109 -9.66 10.48 -0.49
C MET A 109 -9.98 9.12 0.14
N PRO A 110 -11.16 8.52 -0.17
CA PRO A 110 -11.50 7.21 0.38
C PRO A 110 -10.48 6.15 -0.01
N ALA A 111 -9.93 5.46 0.99
CA ALA A 111 -9.13 4.26 0.79
C ALA A 111 -10.03 3.02 0.68
N LYS A 112 -9.47 1.90 0.24
CA LYS A 112 -10.21 0.64 0.11
C LYS A 112 -10.86 0.23 1.44
N GLY A 113 -12.19 0.00 1.41
CA GLY A 113 -12.99 -0.32 2.59
C GLY A 113 -13.60 0.88 3.30
N GLU A 114 -13.30 2.12 2.88
CA GLU A 114 -13.96 3.34 3.37
C GLU A 114 -15.17 3.72 2.51
N ASP A 115 -16.11 4.47 3.11
CA ASP A 115 -17.31 4.95 2.41
C ASP A 115 -16.94 5.80 1.18
N GLY A 116 -17.59 5.53 0.06
CA GLY A 116 -17.36 6.22 -1.21
C GLY A 116 -16.30 5.57 -2.12
N PHE A 117 -15.44 4.68 -1.61
CA PHE A 117 -14.41 4.03 -2.41
C PHE A 117 -14.98 3.24 -3.60
N GLU A 118 -16.01 2.43 -3.37
CA GLU A 118 -16.61 1.60 -4.43
C GLU A 118 -17.22 2.45 -5.55
N ALA A 119 -17.87 3.57 -5.21
CA ALA A 119 -18.43 4.48 -6.21
C ALA A 119 -17.34 5.14 -7.08
N LEU A 120 -16.19 5.48 -6.47
CA LEU A 120 -15.03 5.98 -7.22
C LEU A 120 -14.41 4.89 -8.09
N SER A 121 -14.36 3.65 -7.59
CA SER A 121 -13.84 2.49 -8.33
C SER A 121 -14.70 2.20 -9.56
N GLU A 122 -16.03 2.24 -9.45
CA GLU A 122 -16.94 2.10 -10.58
C GLU A 122 -16.76 3.23 -11.60
N LYS A 123 -16.56 4.47 -11.15
CA LYS A 123 -16.28 5.62 -12.03
C LYS A 123 -14.98 5.43 -12.80
N LEU A 124 -13.90 5.07 -12.11
CA LEU A 124 -12.61 4.81 -12.78
C LEU A 124 -12.69 3.60 -13.72
N HIS A 125 -13.42 2.54 -13.33
CA HIS A 125 -13.70 1.41 -14.20
C HIS A 125 -14.37 1.84 -15.52
N ALA A 126 -15.37 2.72 -15.46
CA ALA A 126 -16.04 3.25 -16.64
C ALA A 126 -15.06 4.07 -17.52
N ASP A 127 -14.22 4.92 -16.92
CA ASP A 127 -13.21 5.69 -17.64
C ASP A 127 -12.18 4.78 -18.30
N LEU A 128 -11.67 3.76 -17.60
CA LEU A 128 -10.74 2.77 -18.15
C LEU A 128 -11.36 1.98 -19.30
N SER A 129 -12.60 1.52 -19.14
CA SER A 129 -13.32 0.75 -20.17
C SER A 129 -13.60 1.57 -21.44
N SER A 130 -13.81 2.87 -21.31
CA SER A 130 -14.06 3.78 -22.42
C SER A 130 -12.78 4.19 -23.17
N PHE A 131 -11.68 4.37 -22.44
CA PHE A 131 -10.43 4.89 -22.98
C PHE A 131 -9.42 3.79 -23.34
N LEU A 132 -9.37 2.71 -22.58
CA LEU A 132 -8.43 1.58 -22.72
C LEU A 132 -6.98 2.05 -22.89
N PRO A 133 -6.38 2.79 -21.95
CA PRO A 133 -5.01 3.27 -22.06
C PRO A 133 -4.02 2.10 -22.06
N GLN A 134 -2.99 2.15 -22.88
CA GLN A 134 -1.92 1.15 -22.92
C GLN A 134 -0.91 1.35 -21.79
N LEU A 135 -0.76 2.61 -21.34
CA LEU A 135 0.07 3.00 -20.21
C LEU A 135 -0.78 3.78 -19.20
N ILE A 136 -0.67 3.40 -17.93
CA ILE A 136 -1.28 4.11 -16.82
C ILE A 136 -0.16 4.55 -15.87
N LEU A 137 -0.15 5.83 -15.52
CA LEU A 137 0.73 6.40 -14.50
C LEU A 137 -0.09 6.64 -13.24
N VAL A 138 0.44 6.21 -12.12
CA VAL A 138 -0.22 6.29 -10.82
C VAL A 138 0.85 6.57 -9.74
N PRO A 139 0.53 7.21 -8.60
CA PRO A 139 1.50 7.36 -7.52
C PRO A 139 2.01 6.01 -7.03
N TYR A 140 3.22 6.01 -6.50
CA TYR A 140 3.81 4.84 -5.86
C TYR A 140 2.91 4.29 -4.74
N GLU A 141 2.75 2.95 -4.67
CA GLU A 141 1.80 2.28 -3.77
C GLU A 141 2.01 2.57 -2.28
N LEU A 142 3.27 2.75 -1.86
CA LEU A 142 3.66 3.07 -0.47
C LEU A 142 4.13 4.52 -0.33
N ASP A 143 3.76 5.41 -1.26
CA ASP A 143 4.04 6.83 -1.11
C ASP A 143 3.55 7.32 0.26
N PRO A 144 4.34 8.11 1.01
CA PRO A 144 3.97 8.57 2.36
C PRO A 144 2.62 9.28 2.44
N HIS A 145 2.09 9.87 1.35
CA HIS A 145 0.81 10.55 1.35
C HIS A 145 -0.38 9.59 1.20
N ARG A 146 -1.39 9.70 2.10
CA ARG A 146 -2.55 8.79 2.09
C ARG A 146 -3.35 8.80 0.78
N ASP A 147 -3.54 9.97 0.16
CA ASP A 147 -4.33 10.10 -1.07
C ASP A 147 -3.61 9.46 -2.26
N HIS A 148 -2.28 9.44 -2.26
CA HIS A 148 -1.47 8.73 -3.24
C HIS A 148 -1.72 7.23 -3.15
N ARG A 149 -1.62 6.65 -1.94
CA ARG A 149 -1.94 5.24 -1.69
C ARG A 149 -3.38 4.90 -2.04
N ALA A 150 -4.34 5.78 -1.68
CA ALA A 150 -5.75 5.58 -2.02
C ALA A 150 -5.99 5.59 -3.54
N THR A 151 -5.30 6.47 -4.28
CA THR A 151 -5.36 6.53 -5.75
C THR A 151 -4.81 5.25 -6.39
N PHE A 152 -3.71 4.70 -5.87
CA PHE A 152 -3.17 3.42 -6.32
C PHE A 152 -4.16 2.27 -6.07
N GLN A 153 -4.73 2.19 -4.86
CA GLN A 153 -5.74 1.19 -4.51
C GLN A 153 -6.98 1.29 -5.41
N LEU A 154 -7.40 2.52 -5.73
CA LEU A 154 -8.52 2.80 -6.62
C LEU A 154 -8.27 2.22 -8.02
N LEU A 155 -7.07 2.44 -8.58
CA LEU A 155 -6.70 1.88 -9.88
C LEU A 155 -6.78 0.35 -9.88
N LEU A 156 -6.21 -0.30 -8.87
CA LEU A 156 -6.23 -1.77 -8.80
C LEU A 156 -7.66 -2.32 -8.68
N ALA A 157 -8.52 -1.67 -7.87
CA ALA A 157 -9.92 -2.07 -7.74
C ALA A 157 -10.68 -1.92 -9.07
N ALA A 158 -10.49 -0.81 -9.77
CA ALA A 158 -11.14 -0.55 -11.06
C ALA A 158 -10.70 -1.55 -12.15
N LEU A 159 -9.42 -1.93 -12.17
CA LEU A 159 -8.86 -2.88 -13.14
C LEU A 159 -9.40 -4.30 -12.96
N LYS A 160 -9.70 -4.73 -11.73
CA LYS A 160 -10.25 -6.09 -11.47
C LYS A 160 -11.53 -6.37 -12.25
N ASN A 161 -12.28 -5.34 -12.61
CA ASN A 161 -13.55 -5.44 -13.28
C ASN A 161 -13.46 -5.32 -14.82
N VAL A 162 -12.25 -5.15 -15.39
CA VAL A 162 -12.04 -5.07 -16.87
C VAL A 162 -11.38 -6.37 -17.36
N PRO A 163 -12.16 -7.38 -17.79
CA PRO A 163 -11.61 -8.67 -18.22
C PRO A 163 -10.67 -8.47 -19.43
N ASP A 164 -9.60 -9.28 -19.48
CA ASP A 164 -8.62 -9.33 -20.57
C ASP A 164 -7.85 -8.03 -20.86
N TYR A 165 -8.07 -6.97 -20.07
CA TYR A 165 -7.34 -5.73 -20.24
C TYR A 165 -6.12 -5.68 -19.30
N LYS A 166 -4.93 -5.61 -19.86
CA LYS A 166 -3.64 -5.62 -19.16
C LYS A 166 -2.79 -4.43 -19.61
N PRO A 167 -3.05 -3.23 -19.07
CA PRO A 167 -2.20 -2.08 -19.35
C PRO A 167 -0.83 -2.23 -18.69
N THR A 168 0.16 -1.55 -19.22
CA THR A 168 1.40 -1.30 -18.48
C THR A 168 1.08 -0.26 -17.41
N ILE A 169 1.43 -0.56 -16.16
CA ILE A 169 1.29 0.37 -15.02
C ILE A 169 2.67 0.82 -14.61
N TRP A 170 2.87 2.13 -14.55
CA TRP A 170 4.06 2.73 -13.98
C TRP A 170 3.68 3.55 -12.75
N GLU A 171 4.36 3.27 -11.67
CA GLU A 171 4.23 4.01 -10.43
C GLU A 171 5.27 5.14 -10.40
N TYR A 172 4.82 6.35 -10.09
CA TYR A 172 5.71 7.49 -9.98
C TYR A 172 5.88 7.95 -8.53
N PRO A 173 7.12 8.29 -8.09
CA PRO A 173 7.39 8.78 -6.75
C PRO A 173 7.11 10.27 -6.63
N ILE A 174 6.51 10.70 -5.51
CA ILE A 174 6.41 12.10 -5.09
C ILE A 174 7.10 12.27 -3.73
N TRP A 175 6.47 11.81 -2.65
CA TRP A 175 6.97 11.99 -1.29
C TRP A 175 8.08 11.01 -0.92
N LEU A 176 8.35 10.03 -1.76
CA LEU A 176 9.49 9.12 -1.59
C LEU A 176 10.84 9.87 -1.60
N TYR A 177 10.91 11.03 -2.23
CA TYR A 177 12.12 11.86 -2.23
C TYR A 177 12.39 12.54 -0.89
N GLU A 178 11.34 12.86 -0.11
CA GLU A 178 11.45 13.72 1.08
C GLU A 178 11.14 12.96 2.38
N ASN A 179 10.00 12.32 2.46
CA ASN A 179 9.38 11.86 3.71
C ASN A 179 9.41 10.33 3.89
N ALA A 180 10.10 9.58 3.01
CA ALA A 180 10.12 8.14 3.07
C ALA A 180 10.85 7.61 4.31
N THR A 181 10.22 6.66 4.98
CA THR A 181 10.83 5.82 6.01
C THR A 181 11.40 4.54 5.37
N GLU A 182 12.12 3.72 6.13
CA GLU A 182 12.63 2.43 5.65
C GLU A 182 11.53 1.50 5.09
N SER A 183 10.32 1.56 5.67
CA SER A 183 9.16 0.77 5.23
C SER A 183 8.55 1.25 3.91
N ASP A 184 8.82 2.48 3.51
CA ASP A 184 8.27 3.08 2.30
C ASP A 184 9.17 2.84 1.07
N ILE A 185 10.39 2.30 1.30
CA ILE A 185 11.35 2.06 0.23
C ILE A 185 10.91 0.88 -0.64
N PRO A 186 10.78 1.05 -1.98
CA PRO A 186 10.36 -0.02 -2.84
C PRO A 186 11.40 -1.14 -2.89
N GLN A 187 10.95 -2.37 -2.67
CA GLN A 187 11.73 -3.58 -2.94
C GLN A 187 11.46 -3.98 -4.39
N LEU A 188 12.39 -3.64 -5.26
CA LEU A 188 12.28 -3.86 -6.70
C LEU A 188 13.23 -4.95 -7.17
N GLU A 189 12.78 -5.75 -8.14
CA GLU A 189 13.64 -6.67 -8.88
C GLU A 189 14.46 -5.90 -9.93
N GLU A 190 15.52 -6.53 -10.45
CA GLU A 190 16.35 -5.92 -11.49
C GLU A 190 15.50 -5.54 -12.71
N GLY A 191 15.61 -4.30 -13.13
CA GLY A 191 14.87 -3.76 -14.29
C GLY A 191 13.45 -3.25 -13.98
N GLU A 192 12.95 -3.34 -12.77
CA GLU A 192 11.66 -2.75 -12.40
C GLU A 192 11.72 -1.24 -12.18
N LEU A 193 12.87 -0.70 -11.78
CA LEU A 193 13.09 0.75 -11.74
C LEU A 193 13.48 1.24 -13.14
N LYS A 194 12.70 2.17 -13.66
CA LYS A 194 12.86 2.78 -14.99
C LYS A 194 13.27 4.23 -14.88
N SER A 195 14.01 4.72 -15.86
CA SER A 195 14.31 6.14 -16.01
C SER A 195 14.06 6.61 -17.43
N LEU A 196 13.60 7.85 -17.56
CA LEU A 196 13.42 8.56 -18.83
C LEU A 196 14.27 9.83 -18.83
N GLU A 197 15.13 9.97 -19.84
CA GLU A 197 15.84 11.23 -20.08
C GLU A 197 14.86 12.30 -20.58
N VAL A 198 14.78 13.44 -19.89
CA VAL A 198 13.83 14.51 -20.17
C VAL A 198 14.49 15.89 -20.34
N ASN A 199 15.80 15.92 -20.62
CA ASN A 199 16.55 17.16 -20.74
C ASN A 199 15.94 18.17 -21.70
N ASP A 200 15.42 17.72 -22.85
CA ASP A 200 14.80 18.56 -23.88
C ASP A 200 13.43 19.13 -23.42
N HIS A 201 12.87 18.59 -22.37
CA HIS A 201 11.56 18.95 -21.83
C HIS A 201 11.60 19.76 -20.53
N LEU A 202 12.79 19.90 -19.92
CA LEU A 202 12.95 20.53 -18.60
C LEU A 202 12.43 21.97 -18.55
N GLN A 203 12.60 22.74 -19.60
CA GLN A 203 12.18 24.14 -19.61
C GLN A 203 10.66 24.26 -19.47
N GLN A 204 9.90 23.45 -20.21
CA GLN A 204 8.44 23.48 -20.14
C GLN A 204 7.92 22.81 -18.87
N LYS A 205 8.57 21.71 -18.44
CA LYS A 205 8.28 21.10 -17.14
C LYS A 205 8.46 22.09 -16.00
N LYS A 206 9.56 22.84 -15.97
CA LYS A 206 9.78 23.89 -14.97
C LYS A 206 8.67 24.93 -14.97
N LYS A 207 8.24 25.41 -16.16
CA LYS A 207 7.14 26.35 -16.28
C LYS A 207 5.83 25.77 -15.75
N ALA A 208 5.55 24.50 -16.03
CA ALA A 208 4.36 23.81 -15.54
C ALA A 208 4.36 23.74 -14.01
N ILE A 209 5.46 23.33 -13.40
CA ILE A 209 5.60 23.29 -11.93
C ILE A 209 5.35 24.68 -11.33
N HIS A 210 5.98 25.72 -11.84
CA HIS A 210 5.80 27.09 -11.33
C HIS A 210 4.45 27.73 -11.69
N ALA A 211 3.63 27.11 -12.55
CA ALA A 211 2.26 27.56 -12.77
C ALA A 211 1.36 27.29 -11.56
N HIS A 212 1.73 26.37 -10.69
CA HIS A 212 1.08 26.11 -9.40
C HIS A 212 1.48 27.16 -8.36
N GLN A 213 1.14 28.40 -8.60
CA GLN A 213 1.59 29.54 -7.80
C GLN A 213 1.17 29.44 -6.33
N SER A 214 -0.01 28.89 -6.05
CA SER A 214 -0.48 28.65 -4.68
C SER A 214 0.43 27.67 -3.90
N GLN A 215 1.21 26.84 -4.59
CA GLN A 215 2.09 25.83 -3.99
C GLN A 215 3.58 26.20 -4.11
N THR A 216 3.95 27.10 -5.01
CA THR A 216 5.37 27.43 -5.29
C THR A 216 5.74 28.86 -4.89
N THR A 217 4.79 29.65 -4.40
CA THR A 217 5.00 31.02 -3.95
C THR A 217 4.23 31.29 -2.66
N GLN A 218 4.44 32.46 -2.06
CA GLN A 218 3.65 32.94 -0.93
C GLN A 218 2.37 33.65 -1.38
N LEU A 219 1.66 33.16 -2.39
CA LEU A 219 0.40 33.71 -2.85
C LEU A 219 -0.67 33.70 -1.74
N ILE A 220 -0.61 32.68 -0.89
CA ILE A 220 -1.45 32.52 0.29
C ILE A 220 -0.60 32.89 1.50
N ASP A 221 -0.74 34.13 1.97
CA ASP A 221 0.12 34.72 2.98
C ASP A 221 -0.48 34.76 4.40
N ASP A 222 -1.75 34.35 4.52
CA ASP A 222 -2.47 34.29 5.79
C ASP A 222 -2.41 32.90 6.48
N ASP A 223 -1.69 31.96 5.92
CA ASP A 223 -1.39 30.64 6.50
C ASP A 223 0.11 30.31 6.37
N PRO A 224 0.94 30.72 7.33
CA PRO A 224 2.38 30.51 7.28
C PRO A 224 2.78 29.03 7.45
N GLU A 225 1.90 28.17 7.95
CA GLU A 225 2.10 26.71 8.09
C GLU A 225 1.57 25.95 6.86
N GLY A 226 0.98 26.65 5.90
CA GLY A 226 0.46 26.07 4.66
C GLY A 226 1.59 25.41 3.84
N PHE A 227 1.21 24.41 3.07
CA PHE A 227 2.19 23.65 2.30
C PHE A 227 2.76 24.46 1.13
N ILE A 228 4.09 24.52 1.05
CA ILE A 228 4.85 25.13 -0.05
C ILE A 228 5.89 24.15 -0.59
N LEU A 229 5.87 23.94 -1.90
CA LEU A 229 6.93 23.27 -2.65
C LEU A 229 8.18 24.16 -2.68
N THR A 230 9.17 23.82 -1.90
CA THR A 230 10.45 24.56 -1.88
C THR A 230 11.25 24.31 -3.16
N GLU A 231 12.16 25.21 -3.50
CA GLU A 231 13.10 25.01 -4.64
C GLU A 231 13.95 23.75 -4.48
N GLU A 232 14.26 23.33 -3.25
CA GLU A 232 14.96 22.09 -2.96
C GLU A 232 14.11 20.87 -3.32
N MET A 233 12.84 20.84 -2.90
CA MET A 233 11.89 19.78 -3.27
C MET A 233 11.68 19.73 -4.79
N ILE A 234 11.46 20.87 -5.44
CA ILE A 234 11.33 20.98 -6.90
C ILE A 234 12.60 20.48 -7.60
N GLY A 235 13.77 20.70 -7.02
CA GLY A 235 15.05 20.22 -7.51
C GLY A 235 15.12 18.72 -7.75
N ASN A 236 14.43 17.90 -6.92
CA ASN A 236 14.34 16.44 -7.10
C ASN A 236 13.69 16.04 -8.43
N PHE A 237 12.79 16.88 -8.97
CA PHE A 237 12.05 16.62 -10.20
C PHE A 237 12.64 17.28 -11.45
N LEU A 238 13.68 18.08 -11.30
CA LEU A 238 14.37 18.80 -12.38
C LEU A 238 15.78 18.27 -12.65
N THR A 239 16.06 17.02 -12.33
CA THR A 239 17.36 16.38 -12.50
C THR A 239 17.71 15.97 -13.93
N GLY A 240 16.84 16.19 -14.91
CA GLY A 240 16.99 15.70 -16.29
C GLY A 240 16.51 14.28 -16.50
N LYS A 241 16.07 13.61 -15.45
CA LYS A 241 15.46 12.26 -15.48
C LYS A 241 14.14 12.24 -14.73
N GLU A 242 13.22 11.45 -15.24
CA GLU A 242 12.02 11.02 -14.52
C GLU A 242 12.14 9.53 -14.22
N TYR A 243 11.66 9.12 -13.06
CA TYR A 243 11.76 7.74 -12.59
C TYR A 243 10.38 7.14 -12.39
N PHE A 244 10.27 5.88 -12.79
CA PHE A 244 9.03 5.11 -12.70
C PHE A 244 9.35 3.69 -12.22
N MET A 245 8.43 3.10 -11.48
CA MET A 245 8.52 1.72 -11.07
C MET A 245 7.50 0.91 -11.87
N GLN A 246 7.96 -0.12 -12.54
CA GLN A 246 7.12 -1.05 -13.29
C GLN A 246 7.23 -2.42 -12.62
N ARG A 247 6.24 -2.78 -11.86
CA ARG A 247 6.23 -4.09 -11.24
C ARG A 247 5.88 -5.17 -12.24
N THR A 248 6.62 -6.26 -12.19
CA THR A 248 6.40 -7.44 -13.04
C THR A 248 5.43 -8.41 -12.38
N LYS A 249 5.27 -8.34 -11.06
CA LYS A 249 4.33 -9.18 -10.30
C LYS A 249 2.95 -8.53 -10.26
N THR A 250 1.96 -9.27 -10.75
CA THR A 250 0.55 -8.88 -10.63
C THR A 250 -0.03 -9.45 -9.34
N ASN A 251 -0.86 -8.65 -8.66
CA ASN A 251 -1.58 -9.07 -7.45
C ASN A 251 -2.31 -10.43 -7.69
N PRO A 252 -1.99 -11.49 -6.94
CA PRO A 252 -2.68 -12.75 -7.07
C PRO A 252 -4.15 -12.61 -6.65
N ALA A 253 -5.08 -13.01 -7.52
CA ALA A 253 -6.50 -13.04 -7.18
C ALA A 253 -6.85 -14.11 -6.13
N GLY A 254 -5.89 -15.01 -5.81
CA GLY A 254 -6.02 -16.13 -4.89
C GLY A 254 -5.13 -16.01 -3.66
N THR A 255 -5.32 -16.90 -2.70
CA THR A 255 -4.43 -17.07 -1.55
C THR A 255 -2.99 -17.31 -2.01
N LEU A 256 -2.03 -16.63 -1.37
CA LEU A 256 -0.62 -16.82 -1.67
C LEU A 256 -0.19 -18.28 -1.43
N SER A 257 0.53 -18.83 -2.39
CA SER A 257 0.90 -20.25 -2.38
C SER A 257 1.99 -20.57 -1.36
N LYS A 258 2.11 -21.84 -1.00
CA LYS A 258 3.24 -22.35 -0.23
C LYS A 258 4.57 -22.00 -0.90
N ASP A 259 4.67 -22.15 -2.23
CA ASP A 259 5.91 -21.92 -2.97
C ASP A 259 6.38 -20.46 -2.86
N TYR A 260 5.47 -19.51 -2.75
CA TYR A 260 5.81 -18.10 -2.49
C TYR A 260 6.60 -17.95 -1.18
N PHE A 261 6.12 -18.53 -0.08
CA PHE A 261 6.79 -18.45 1.22
C PHE A 261 8.06 -19.28 1.29
N GLU A 262 8.08 -20.48 0.69
CA GLU A 262 9.29 -21.31 0.64
C GLU A 262 10.41 -20.59 -0.12
N GLN A 263 10.11 -19.95 -1.24
CA GLN A 263 11.08 -19.15 -1.98
C GLN A 263 11.60 -17.98 -1.14
N LEU A 264 10.69 -17.27 -0.45
CA LEU A 264 11.04 -16.13 0.38
C LEU A 264 12.00 -16.52 1.52
N TYR A 265 11.66 -17.57 2.28
CA TYR A 265 12.50 -18.06 3.38
C TYR A 265 13.79 -18.76 2.93
N SER A 266 13.84 -19.30 1.70
CA SER A 266 15.07 -19.86 1.12
C SER A 266 16.07 -18.76 0.77
N THR A 267 15.58 -17.59 0.35
CA THR A 267 16.41 -16.46 -0.05
C THR A 267 16.85 -15.62 1.15
N HIS A 268 15.96 -15.43 2.11
CA HIS A 268 16.18 -14.62 3.32
C HIS A 268 15.78 -15.41 4.56
N SER A 269 16.72 -15.60 5.48
CA SER A 269 16.47 -16.39 6.68
C SER A 269 15.46 -15.77 7.63
N ASP A 270 15.30 -14.46 7.62
CA ASP A 270 14.35 -13.67 8.40
C ASP A 270 13.88 -12.48 7.53
N PRO A 271 12.94 -12.72 6.58
CA PRO A 271 12.55 -11.73 5.56
C PRO A 271 12.02 -10.42 6.12
N TRP A 272 11.44 -10.45 7.30
CA TRP A 272 10.83 -9.28 7.96
C TRP A 272 11.62 -8.81 9.18
N SER A 273 12.84 -9.34 9.41
CA SER A 273 13.70 -8.97 10.54
C SER A 273 13.03 -9.17 11.91
N PHE A 274 12.23 -10.21 12.07
CA PHE A 274 11.50 -10.53 13.31
C PHE A 274 12.39 -10.64 14.55
N GLU A 275 13.65 -11.07 14.36
CA GLU A 275 14.62 -11.20 15.46
C GLU A 275 15.25 -9.89 15.87
N THR A 276 15.38 -8.93 14.95
CA THR A 276 16.24 -7.76 15.12
C THR A 276 15.50 -6.43 15.09
N SER A 277 14.31 -6.37 14.47
CA SER A 277 13.52 -5.15 14.36
C SER A 277 12.95 -4.71 15.70
N GLU A 278 13.24 -3.48 16.12
CA GLU A 278 12.65 -2.87 17.31
C GLU A 278 11.13 -2.65 17.13
N TYR A 279 10.70 -2.39 15.90
CA TYR A 279 9.29 -2.31 15.54
C TYR A 279 8.56 -3.64 15.82
N GLU A 280 9.08 -4.76 15.31
CA GLU A 280 8.49 -6.08 15.51
C GLU A 280 8.45 -6.46 17.01
N LYS A 281 9.52 -6.19 17.74
CA LYS A 281 9.59 -6.41 19.16
C LYS A 281 8.52 -5.64 19.94
N ASN A 282 8.31 -4.35 19.60
CA ASN A 282 7.28 -3.53 20.21
C ASN A 282 5.87 -4.01 19.87
N LYS A 283 5.61 -4.42 18.62
CA LYS A 283 4.34 -5.01 18.17
C LYS A 283 4.03 -6.32 18.89
N TYR A 284 5.01 -7.19 19.06
CA TYR A 284 4.84 -8.44 19.84
C TYR A 284 4.55 -8.16 21.32
N ALA A 285 5.26 -7.21 21.92
CA ALA A 285 4.99 -6.79 23.29
C ALA A 285 3.56 -6.24 23.47
N ALA A 286 3.10 -5.41 22.52
CA ALA A 286 1.73 -4.91 22.50
C ALA A 286 0.70 -6.03 22.30
N THR A 287 1.00 -7.01 21.44
CA THR A 287 0.17 -8.19 21.23
C THR A 287 -0.02 -8.99 22.52
N LEU A 288 1.09 -9.30 23.24
CA LEU A 288 1.00 -10.02 24.50
C LEU A 288 0.27 -9.23 25.58
N ALA A 289 0.48 -7.91 25.65
CA ALA A 289 -0.19 -7.03 26.61
C ALA A 289 -1.69 -6.87 26.33
N ALA A 290 -2.12 -7.13 25.09
CA ALA A 290 -3.53 -7.11 24.72
C ALA A 290 -4.27 -8.39 25.10
N ILE A 291 -3.58 -9.54 25.19
CA ILE A 291 -4.15 -10.80 25.65
C ILE A 291 -4.47 -10.69 27.13
N PRO A 292 -5.72 -10.97 27.58
CA PRO A 292 -6.06 -11.00 29.01
C PRO A 292 -5.06 -11.80 29.84
N ASP A 293 -4.81 -11.35 31.09
CA ASP A 293 -3.81 -11.97 31.98
C ASP A 293 -4.34 -13.25 32.63
N GLU A 294 -4.51 -14.28 31.79
CA GLU A 294 -5.02 -15.59 32.16
C GLU A 294 -4.03 -16.66 31.63
N GLN A 295 -4.08 -17.85 32.27
CA GLN A 295 -3.36 -19.02 31.76
C GLN A 295 -4.29 -19.83 30.86
N TYR A 296 -3.94 -19.96 29.58
CA TYR A 296 -4.72 -20.69 28.59
C TYR A 296 -4.34 -22.17 28.56
N GLU A 297 -5.34 -23.05 28.50
CA GLU A 297 -5.12 -24.49 28.46
C GLU A 297 -4.63 -24.93 27.07
N ARG A 298 -5.27 -24.39 26.00
CA ARG A 298 -4.99 -24.82 24.62
C ARG A 298 -5.06 -23.67 23.64
N ALA A 299 -3.93 -23.19 23.22
CA ALA A 299 -3.80 -22.10 22.30
C ALA A 299 -3.45 -22.56 20.86
N LEU A 300 -3.86 -21.74 19.89
CA LEU A 300 -3.49 -21.85 18.49
C LEU A 300 -2.85 -20.54 18.02
N GLU A 301 -1.66 -20.63 17.46
CA GLU A 301 -0.99 -19.56 16.72
C GLU A 301 -1.00 -19.87 15.24
N ILE A 302 -1.54 -18.96 14.43
CA ILE A 302 -1.62 -19.07 12.97
C ILE A 302 -0.59 -18.14 12.36
N GLY A 303 0.39 -18.69 11.62
CA GLY A 303 1.49 -17.94 11.03
C GLY A 303 2.65 -17.71 12.01
N CYS A 304 3.21 -18.78 12.55
CA CYS A 304 4.27 -18.65 13.55
C CYS A 304 5.64 -18.28 12.99
N SER A 305 5.84 -18.35 11.67
CA SER A 305 7.10 -18.04 11.03
C SER A 305 8.29 -18.78 11.71
N ILE A 306 9.36 -18.06 12.01
CA ILE A 306 10.57 -18.58 12.70
C ILE A 306 10.42 -18.69 14.23
N GLY A 307 9.21 -18.53 14.78
CA GLY A 307 8.87 -18.83 16.16
C GLY A 307 9.20 -17.73 17.19
N VAL A 308 9.38 -16.47 16.77
CA VAL A 308 9.67 -15.36 17.70
C VAL A 308 8.46 -15.07 18.59
N LEU A 309 7.27 -14.86 18.01
CA LEU A 309 6.04 -14.67 18.78
C LEU A 309 5.65 -15.93 19.55
N THR A 310 5.86 -17.13 18.97
CA THR A 310 5.63 -18.42 19.63
C THR A 310 6.32 -18.50 20.98
N GLN A 311 7.59 -18.08 21.05
CA GLN A 311 8.37 -18.08 22.29
C GLN A 311 7.71 -17.24 23.39
N MET A 312 7.16 -16.10 23.02
CA MET A 312 6.49 -15.21 23.95
C MET A 312 5.10 -15.75 24.36
N LEU A 313 4.29 -16.25 23.40
CA LEU A 313 2.98 -16.86 23.65
C LEU A 313 3.06 -18.10 24.54
N SER A 314 4.14 -18.86 24.44
CA SER A 314 4.33 -20.08 25.25
C SER A 314 4.34 -19.81 26.77
N THR A 315 4.57 -18.59 27.20
CA THR A 315 4.51 -18.22 28.63
C THR A 315 3.07 -18.09 29.14
N LYS A 316 2.09 -17.92 28.26
CA LYS A 316 0.67 -17.78 28.57
C LYS A 316 -0.16 -19.05 28.38
N CYS A 317 0.44 -20.13 27.84
CA CYS A 317 -0.29 -21.32 27.42
C CYS A 317 0.32 -22.59 28.04
N LYS A 318 -0.54 -23.56 28.41
CA LYS A 318 -0.08 -24.91 28.81
C LYS A 318 0.21 -25.79 27.59
N HIS A 319 -0.59 -25.64 26.54
CA HIS A 319 -0.41 -26.33 25.27
C HIS A 319 -0.58 -25.34 24.13
N LEU A 320 0.42 -25.23 23.27
CA LEU A 320 0.40 -24.33 22.12
C LEU A 320 0.58 -25.14 20.83
N ILE A 321 -0.35 -24.96 19.88
CA ILE A 321 -0.17 -25.38 18.52
C ILE A 321 0.23 -24.14 17.70
N SER A 322 1.41 -24.17 17.09
CA SER A 322 1.90 -23.09 16.22
C SER A 322 2.02 -23.61 14.79
N MET A 323 1.34 -22.98 13.85
CA MET A 323 1.33 -23.45 12.46
C MET A 323 1.90 -22.43 11.51
N ASP A 324 2.53 -22.93 10.45
CA ASP A 324 3.02 -22.13 9.33
C ASP A 324 2.97 -22.94 8.02
N ILE A 325 2.83 -22.24 6.90
CA ILE A 325 2.81 -22.82 5.57
C ILE A 325 4.22 -23.19 5.07
N SER A 326 5.26 -22.53 5.59
CA SER A 326 6.67 -22.78 5.22
C SER A 326 7.33 -23.77 6.16
N GLU A 327 7.82 -24.87 5.61
CA GLU A 327 8.62 -25.84 6.38
C GLU A 327 9.99 -25.27 6.74
N ILE A 328 10.57 -24.41 5.88
CA ILE A 328 11.86 -23.74 6.16
C ILE A 328 11.74 -22.83 7.41
N ALA A 329 10.63 -22.10 7.53
CA ALA A 329 10.37 -21.30 8.72
C ALA A 329 10.17 -22.17 9.97
N LEU A 330 9.39 -23.25 9.85
CA LEU A 330 9.11 -24.18 10.95
C LEU A 330 10.34 -24.90 11.45
N GLU A 331 11.31 -25.24 10.61
CA GLU A 331 12.59 -25.84 11.05
C GLU A 331 13.30 -24.89 12.04
N LYS A 332 13.31 -23.58 11.77
CA LYS A 332 13.91 -22.59 12.67
C LYS A 332 13.09 -22.42 13.95
N ALA A 333 11.76 -22.39 13.84
CA ALA A 333 10.88 -22.33 15.00
C ALA A 333 11.07 -23.54 15.92
N ARG A 334 11.16 -24.76 15.38
CA ARG A 334 11.44 -25.98 16.15
C ARG A 334 12.82 -25.92 16.84
N LEU A 335 13.82 -25.41 16.14
CA LEU A 335 15.16 -25.24 16.73
C LEU A 335 15.15 -24.23 17.87
N ARG A 336 14.43 -23.11 17.72
CA ARG A 336 14.26 -22.07 18.75
C ARG A 336 13.59 -22.64 20.01
N MET A 337 12.61 -23.50 19.82
CA MET A 337 11.75 -24.03 20.89
C MET A 337 12.06 -25.49 21.25
N LYS A 338 13.27 -26.00 20.93
CA LYS A 338 13.66 -27.41 21.08
C LYS A 338 13.44 -28.01 22.47
N ASP A 339 13.53 -27.20 23.53
CA ASP A 339 13.39 -27.62 24.91
C ASP A 339 11.96 -27.41 25.49
N ARG A 340 10.98 -27.11 24.63
CA ARG A 340 9.59 -26.78 25.00
C ARG A 340 8.62 -27.82 24.46
N ALA A 341 8.46 -28.91 25.21
CA ALA A 341 7.63 -30.07 24.81
C ALA A 341 6.12 -29.77 24.72
N GLU A 342 5.67 -28.71 25.36
CA GLU A 342 4.27 -28.23 25.34
C GLU A 342 3.88 -27.55 24.02
N ILE A 343 4.86 -27.27 23.12
CA ILE A 343 4.62 -26.63 21.83
C ILE A 343 4.64 -27.67 20.72
N LYS A 344 3.58 -27.69 19.93
CA LYS A 344 3.47 -28.53 18.75
C LYS A 344 3.48 -27.69 17.47
N PHE A 345 4.48 -27.87 16.63
CA PHE A 345 4.53 -27.23 15.32
C PHE A 345 3.77 -28.05 14.27
N LEU A 346 2.91 -27.37 13.52
CA LEU A 346 2.10 -27.95 12.44
C LEU A 346 2.46 -27.28 11.11
N HIS A 347 2.93 -28.09 10.13
CA HIS A 347 3.13 -27.62 8.78
C HIS A 347 1.82 -27.64 8.02
N GLY A 348 1.39 -26.52 7.48
CA GLY A 348 0.18 -26.40 6.67
C GLY A 348 -0.34 -24.97 6.59
N GLY A 349 -1.20 -24.72 5.60
CA GLY A 349 -1.86 -23.45 5.32
C GLY A 349 -3.35 -23.45 5.66
N ILE A 350 -3.82 -22.33 6.16
CA ILE A 350 -5.27 -22.11 6.37
C ILE A 350 -5.92 -21.67 5.04
N PRO A 351 -7.20 -22.02 4.80
CA PRO A 351 -8.10 -22.80 5.65
C PRO A 351 -7.94 -24.33 5.59
N MET A 352 -7.17 -24.87 4.62
CA MET A 352 -7.16 -26.29 4.27
C MET A 352 -6.64 -27.21 5.39
N ASP A 353 -5.55 -26.79 6.06
CA ASP A 353 -4.88 -27.57 7.09
C ASP A 353 -5.20 -27.09 8.51
N TYR A 354 -6.34 -26.40 8.67
CA TYR A 354 -6.74 -25.87 9.98
C TYR A 354 -6.85 -26.99 11.03
N PRO A 355 -6.20 -26.89 12.20
CA PRO A 355 -6.13 -27.97 13.16
C PRO A 355 -7.48 -28.28 13.80
N LYS A 356 -7.75 -29.58 14.00
CA LYS A 356 -8.96 -30.05 14.70
C LYS A 356 -8.89 -29.81 16.19
N GLY A 357 -10.01 -29.50 16.79
CA GLY A 357 -10.17 -29.32 18.24
C GLY A 357 -10.76 -27.96 18.59
N SER A 358 -10.74 -27.65 19.88
CA SER A 358 -11.20 -26.37 20.40
C SER A 358 -10.07 -25.67 21.16
N PHE A 359 -10.09 -24.35 21.17
CA PHE A 359 -9.05 -23.50 21.72
C PHE A 359 -9.68 -22.42 22.59
N ASP A 360 -9.01 -22.09 23.69
CA ASP A 360 -9.37 -20.97 24.56
C ASP A 360 -8.60 -19.69 24.20
N LEU A 361 -7.51 -19.79 23.42
CA LEU A 361 -6.81 -18.66 22.80
C LEU A 361 -6.50 -18.99 21.34
N ILE A 362 -6.83 -18.07 20.43
CA ILE A 362 -6.38 -18.12 19.03
C ILE A 362 -5.70 -16.79 18.70
N VAL A 363 -4.50 -16.85 18.14
CA VAL A 363 -3.75 -15.67 17.66
C VAL A 363 -3.51 -15.84 16.18
N MET A 364 -3.95 -14.88 15.36
CA MET A 364 -3.64 -14.79 13.94
C MET A 364 -2.90 -13.47 13.71
N SER A 365 -1.58 -13.59 13.47
CA SER A 365 -0.69 -12.45 13.29
C SER A 365 -0.04 -12.51 11.92
N GLU A 366 -0.19 -11.41 11.15
CA GLU A 366 0.47 -11.21 9.85
C GLU A 366 0.17 -12.30 8.78
N VAL A 367 -1.04 -12.88 8.80
CA VAL A 367 -1.43 -13.96 7.88
C VAL A 367 -2.66 -13.65 7.05
N GLY A 368 -3.68 -13.03 7.65
CA GLY A 368 -5.00 -12.91 7.06
C GLY A 368 -5.02 -12.23 5.70
N TYR A 369 -4.13 -11.29 5.45
CA TYR A 369 -4.06 -10.55 4.19
C TYR A 369 -3.39 -11.34 3.04
N TYR A 370 -2.78 -12.49 3.32
CA TYR A 370 -2.29 -13.43 2.30
C TYR A 370 -3.37 -14.33 1.73
N LEU A 371 -4.55 -14.37 2.36
CA LEU A 371 -5.67 -15.20 1.94
C LEU A 371 -6.53 -14.49 0.88
N SER A 372 -7.11 -15.27 -0.03
CA SER A 372 -8.24 -14.78 -0.82
C SER A 372 -9.42 -14.42 0.10
N LYS A 373 -10.35 -13.62 -0.40
CA LYS A 373 -11.56 -13.27 0.37
C LYS A 373 -12.37 -14.50 0.76
N GLU A 374 -12.47 -15.49 -0.12
CA GLU A 374 -13.14 -16.76 0.09
C GLU A 374 -12.49 -17.55 1.21
N ASP A 375 -11.15 -17.70 1.16
CA ASP A 375 -10.37 -18.43 2.15
C ASP A 375 -10.38 -17.72 3.51
N LEU A 376 -10.36 -16.37 3.54
CA LEU A 376 -10.52 -15.62 4.77
C LEU A 376 -11.89 -15.85 5.41
N LEU A 377 -12.98 -15.87 4.62
CA LEU A 377 -14.33 -16.16 5.12
C LEU A 377 -14.45 -17.59 5.65
N GLN A 378 -13.81 -18.54 5.00
CA GLN A 378 -13.75 -19.93 5.48
C GLN A 378 -12.91 -20.03 6.77
N THR A 379 -11.76 -19.39 6.81
CA THR A 379 -10.89 -19.30 8.00
C THR A 379 -11.65 -18.69 9.19
N ARG A 380 -12.37 -17.60 8.97
CA ARG A 380 -13.21 -16.99 10.01
C ARG A 380 -14.21 -17.99 10.61
N LYS A 381 -14.89 -18.78 9.76
CA LYS A 381 -15.83 -19.83 10.23
C LYS A 381 -15.11 -20.90 11.06
N LEU A 382 -13.92 -21.35 10.63
CA LEU A 382 -13.13 -22.33 11.36
C LEU A 382 -12.71 -21.80 12.72
N ILE A 383 -12.18 -20.58 12.78
CA ILE A 383 -11.77 -19.91 14.02
C ILE A 383 -12.96 -19.76 14.98
N THR A 384 -14.08 -19.19 14.51
CA THR A 384 -15.26 -18.97 15.37
C THR A 384 -15.87 -20.27 15.89
N ASN A 385 -15.83 -21.36 15.10
CA ASN A 385 -16.34 -22.66 15.51
C ASN A 385 -15.42 -23.35 16.52
N SER A 386 -14.11 -23.25 16.34
CA SER A 386 -13.13 -23.90 17.21
C SER A 386 -12.81 -23.11 18.49
N LEU A 387 -13.15 -21.83 18.56
CA LEU A 387 -13.00 -21.03 19.77
C LEU A 387 -13.99 -21.50 20.82
N GLN A 388 -13.53 -21.77 22.04
CA GLN A 388 -14.35 -22.16 23.17
C GLN A 388 -15.26 -21.01 23.64
N PRO A 389 -16.38 -21.28 24.36
CA PRO A 389 -17.09 -20.24 25.08
C PRO A 389 -16.10 -19.45 25.98
N ASP A 390 -16.23 -18.13 26.03
CA ASP A 390 -15.31 -17.18 26.67
C ASP A 390 -13.87 -17.16 26.12
N GLY A 391 -13.56 -17.97 25.10
CA GLY A 391 -12.25 -17.99 24.44
C GLY A 391 -11.93 -16.68 23.74
N ILE A 392 -10.64 -16.41 23.62
CA ILE A 392 -10.07 -15.16 23.10
C ILE A 392 -9.51 -15.36 21.69
N LEU A 393 -9.86 -14.46 20.80
CA LEU A 393 -9.23 -14.30 19.49
C LEU A 393 -8.44 -12.99 19.45
N VAL A 394 -7.20 -13.05 19.04
CA VAL A 394 -6.36 -11.88 18.80
C VAL A 394 -5.98 -11.82 17.34
N LEU A 395 -6.23 -10.68 16.72
CA LEU A 395 -5.85 -10.37 15.34
C LEU A 395 -4.81 -9.26 15.37
N VAL A 396 -3.71 -9.45 14.65
CA VAL A 396 -2.68 -8.42 14.48
C VAL A 396 -2.25 -8.42 13.02
N HIS A 397 -2.40 -7.31 12.33
CA HIS A 397 -2.03 -7.20 10.91
C HIS A 397 -1.46 -5.84 10.61
N TRP A 398 -0.38 -5.83 9.84
CA TRP A 398 0.16 -4.65 9.20
C TRP A 398 -0.89 -4.05 8.27
N THR A 399 -1.03 -2.72 8.26
CA THR A 399 -2.13 -2.03 7.56
C THR A 399 -1.72 -1.31 6.28
N HIS A 400 -0.42 -1.24 6.00
CA HIS A 400 0.03 -0.70 4.74
C HIS A 400 -0.40 -1.62 3.58
N PHE A 401 -0.78 -1.01 2.49
CA PHE A 401 -1.18 -1.74 1.30
C PHE A 401 0.05 -2.34 0.60
N VAL A 402 -0.04 -3.58 0.18
CA VAL A 402 0.96 -4.25 -0.67
C VAL A 402 0.23 -4.80 -1.89
N ALA A 403 0.69 -4.42 -3.09
CA ALA A 403 0.04 -4.82 -4.34
C ALA A 403 -0.02 -6.35 -4.53
N ASP A 404 0.97 -7.06 -4.02
CA ASP A 404 1.06 -8.52 -4.14
C ASP A 404 0.18 -9.27 -3.13
N TYR A 405 -0.44 -8.60 -2.16
CA TYR A 405 -1.29 -9.25 -1.18
C TYR A 405 -2.77 -9.22 -1.61
N PRO A 406 -3.49 -10.35 -1.51
CA PRO A 406 -4.90 -10.41 -1.88
C PRO A 406 -5.81 -9.45 -1.11
N LEU A 407 -5.46 -9.18 0.16
CA LEU A 407 -6.23 -8.34 1.07
C LEU A 407 -5.29 -7.37 1.81
N SER A 408 -5.86 -6.31 2.38
CA SER A 408 -5.19 -5.46 3.35
C SER A 408 -5.43 -5.94 4.79
N GLY A 409 -4.60 -5.50 5.74
CA GLY A 409 -4.82 -5.77 7.16
C GLY A 409 -6.19 -5.28 7.63
N ASP A 410 -6.63 -4.11 7.21
CA ASP A 410 -7.96 -3.58 7.57
C ASP A 410 -9.11 -4.45 7.05
N GLU A 411 -9.02 -5.01 5.82
CA GLU A 411 -10.04 -5.93 5.30
C GLU A 411 -10.15 -7.21 6.12
N VAL A 412 -9.01 -7.72 6.62
CA VAL A 412 -9.02 -8.88 7.53
C VAL A 412 -9.79 -8.54 8.80
N HIS A 413 -9.49 -7.43 9.45
CA HIS A 413 -10.15 -7.01 10.68
C HIS A 413 -11.65 -6.73 10.48
N HIS A 414 -12.04 -6.07 9.37
CA HIS A 414 -13.45 -5.86 9.02
C HIS A 414 -14.21 -7.18 8.79
N CYS A 415 -13.55 -8.19 8.23
CA CYS A 415 -14.13 -9.51 8.09
C CYS A 415 -14.55 -10.10 9.44
N PHE A 416 -13.75 -9.94 10.48
CA PHE A 416 -14.02 -10.47 11.82
C PHE A 416 -14.93 -9.57 12.67
N ALA A 417 -15.06 -8.29 12.41
CA ALA A 417 -15.96 -7.39 13.13
C ALA A 417 -17.42 -7.88 13.12
N ASN A 418 -17.82 -8.63 12.08
CA ASN A 418 -19.16 -9.20 11.92
C ASN A 418 -19.20 -10.72 12.20
N ALA A 419 -18.26 -11.26 12.98
CA ALA A 419 -18.16 -12.70 13.25
C ALA A 419 -19.03 -13.19 14.42
N GLY A 420 -19.84 -12.32 15.05
CA GLY A 420 -20.65 -12.67 16.24
C GLY A 420 -19.80 -12.81 17.51
N LEU A 421 -18.60 -12.23 17.54
CA LEU A 421 -17.73 -12.17 18.68
C LEU A 421 -17.85 -10.81 19.39
N LEU A 422 -17.68 -10.79 20.71
CA LEU A 422 -17.63 -9.56 21.48
C LEU A 422 -16.28 -8.90 21.30
N HIS A 423 -16.22 -7.71 20.74
CA HIS A 423 -15.00 -6.92 20.66
C HIS A 423 -14.63 -6.35 22.04
N LEU A 424 -13.47 -6.72 22.57
CA LEU A 424 -12.99 -6.31 23.88
C LEU A 424 -12.09 -5.09 23.82
N LYS A 425 -11.17 -5.07 22.86
CA LYS A 425 -10.15 -4.03 22.71
C LYS A 425 -9.74 -3.93 21.25
N GLY A 426 -9.51 -2.72 20.78
CA GLY A 426 -8.88 -2.42 19.50
C GLY A 426 -7.83 -1.35 19.66
N ASP A 427 -6.74 -1.48 18.91
CA ASP A 427 -5.70 -0.49 18.79
C ASP A 427 -5.30 -0.39 17.31
N ARG A 428 -5.16 0.83 16.81
CA ARG A 428 -4.70 1.10 15.45
C ARG A 428 -3.62 2.15 15.49
N THR A 429 -2.43 1.73 15.16
CA THR A 429 -1.27 2.60 14.97
C THR A 429 -1.20 3.07 13.50
N ALA A 430 -0.15 3.81 13.15
CA ALA A 430 0.14 4.14 11.75
C ALA A 430 0.45 2.87 10.92
N ASP A 431 1.04 1.85 11.54
CA ASP A 431 1.62 0.71 10.83
C ASP A 431 0.82 -0.58 10.97
N TYR A 432 0.14 -0.83 12.09
CA TYR A 432 -0.62 -2.05 12.31
C TYR A 432 -1.93 -1.81 13.04
N ARG A 433 -2.84 -2.76 12.90
CA ARG A 433 -4.08 -2.87 13.65
C ARG A 433 -4.05 -4.13 14.51
N LEU A 434 -4.54 -4.00 15.75
CA LEU A 434 -4.70 -5.08 16.72
C LEU A 434 -6.12 -5.05 17.25
N ASP A 435 -6.84 -6.18 17.16
CA ASP A 435 -8.17 -6.35 17.75
C ASP A 435 -8.23 -7.62 18.60
N VAL A 436 -8.89 -7.54 19.75
CA VAL A 436 -9.13 -8.65 20.66
C VAL A 436 -10.62 -8.88 20.79
N TYR A 437 -11.03 -10.12 20.55
CA TYR A 437 -12.42 -10.56 20.61
C TYR A 437 -12.60 -11.69 21.64
N ARG A 438 -13.81 -11.79 22.18
CA ARG A 438 -14.24 -12.90 23.03
C ARG A 438 -15.45 -13.59 22.41
N LYS A 439 -15.46 -14.92 22.43
CA LYS A 439 -16.66 -15.67 22.09
C LYS A 439 -17.65 -15.62 23.25
N GLN A 440 -18.85 -15.17 23.00
CA GLN A 440 -19.92 -15.18 24.00
C GLN A 440 -20.37 -16.61 24.28
N SER A 441 -20.76 -16.87 25.56
CA SER A 441 -21.24 -18.18 26.03
C SER A 441 -22.56 -18.59 25.37
#